data_a718aacc1553cab30dbf58dd79a62b6c
#
_entry.id   a718aacc1553cab30dbf58dd79a62b6c
#
_cell.length_a   1.000
_cell.length_b   1.000
_cell.length_c   1.000
_cell.angle_alpha   90.00
_cell.angle_beta   90.00
_cell.angle_gamma   90.00
#
_symmetry.space_group_name_H-M   'P 1'
#
loop_
_entity.id
_entity.type
_entity.pdbx_description
1 polymer ?
#
loop_
_entity_poly.entity_id
_entity_poly.type
_entity_poly.pdbx_seq_one_letter_code
_entity_poly.pdbx_strand_id
1 'polypeptide(L)'
;SQNDVLNKIVSKCNEHTVHLDISIHFNSGAKDKEGNRKTTGTEVFVYSPISKAQPYARKIVDAISVLGFHNRGVKYSSSLYFLRKTKSPALLIECCFVDDFDDAALYNADKMAMAIVKGITGIVSSIQPVPNKPSSSNEQDTYQVKLLTNLNIRKSPNGTIVQKGGAKKGIIYTIVETSGTWGRLKSNAGWISVSDKYVTKL
;
A
#
# COMPACT_ATOMS: atom_id res chain seq x y z
N SER A 1 -4.42 5.06 26.58
CA SER A 1 -4.60 6.37 25.88
C SER A 1 -3.73 6.45 24.65
N GLN A 2 -3.98 7.39 23.75
CA GLN A 2 -3.13 7.65 22.57
C GLN A 2 -1.66 7.90 22.98
N ASN A 3 -1.45 8.61 24.06
CA ASN A 3 -0.12 8.87 24.61
C ASN A 3 0.59 7.57 25.03
N ASP A 4 -0.11 6.60 25.57
CA ASP A 4 0.50 5.31 25.97
C ASP A 4 0.98 4.52 24.77
N VAL A 5 0.24 4.57 23.66
CA VAL A 5 0.63 3.91 22.41
C VAL A 5 1.89 4.58 21.84
N LEU A 6 1.91 5.90 21.74
CA LEU A 6 3.07 6.65 21.25
C LEU A 6 4.31 6.43 22.13
N ASN A 7 4.15 6.40 23.44
CA ASN A 7 5.25 6.10 24.37
C ASN A 7 5.81 4.68 24.13
N LYS A 8 4.96 3.68 23.96
CA LYS A 8 5.40 2.30 23.67
C LYS A 8 6.16 2.21 22.35
N ILE A 9 5.65 2.85 21.29
CA ILE A 9 6.32 2.88 19.98
C ILE A 9 7.71 3.48 20.10
N VAL A 10 7.81 4.67 20.65
CA VAL A 10 9.08 5.40 20.81
C VAL A 10 10.05 4.64 21.73
N SER A 11 9.56 4.08 22.84
CA SER A 11 10.39 3.26 23.73
C SER A 11 11.01 2.10 22.96
N LYS A 12 10.21 1.37 22.17
CA LYS A 12 10.68 0.25 21.37
C LYS A 12 11.70 0.66 20.30
N CYS A 13 11.50 1.79 19.62
CA CYS A 13 12.50 2.34 18.69
C CYS A 13 13.82 2.64 19.41
N ASN A 14 13.73 3.22 20.61
CA ASN A 14 14.88 3.66 21.41
C ASN A 14 15.66 2.51 22.09
N GLU A 15 15.17 1.28 22.03
CA GLU A 15 15.90 0.07 22.46
C GLU A 15 17.06 -0.25 21.51
N HIS A 16 17.02 0.28 20.28
CA HIS A 16 18.00 0.01 19.23
C HIS A 16 18.60 1.30 18.70
N THR A 17 19.88 1.25 18.32
CA THR A 17 20.53 2.33 17.56
C THR A 17 20.45 1.95 16.09
N VAL A 18 19.72 2.75 15.31
CA VAL A 18 19.51 2.52 13.87
C VAL A 18 19.90 3.74 13.05
N HIS A 19 20.10 3.57 11.75
CA HIS A 19 20.41 4.69 10.87
C HIS A 19 19.20 5.58 10.64
N LEU A 20 17.99 5.03 10.71
CA LEU A 20 16.76 5.73 10.42
C LEU A 20 15.56 5.02 11.06
N ASP A 21 14.78 5.75 11.86
CA ASP A 21 13.45 5.36 12.33
C ASP A 21 12.40 5.88 11.35
N ILE A 22 11.47 5.00 10.94
CA ILE A 22 10.45 5.35 9.96
C ILE A 22 9.06 5.06 10.51
N SER A 23 8.18 6.06 10.47
CA SER A 23 6.75 5.90 10.75
C SER A 23 5.97 6.06 9.45
N ILE A 24 5.13 5.07 9.11
CA ILE A 24 4.34 5.06 7.88
C ILE A 24 2.89 5.34 8.23
N HIS A 25 2.33 6.37 7.60
CA HIS A 25 0.98 6.88 7.85
C HIS A 25 0.22 7.12 6.55
N PHE A 26 -1.06 7.34 6.72
CA PHE A 26 -1.96 7.91 5.71
C PHE A 26 -2.55 9.19 6.26
N ASN A 27 -2.53 10.23 5.44
CA ASN A 27 -3.07 11.53 5.78
C ASN A 27 -4.60 11.58 5.60
N SER A 28 -5.22 12.62 6.14
CA SER A 28 -6.64 12.94 5.95
C SER A 28 -6.86 14.45 5.99
N GLY A 29 -8.03 14.90 5.54
CA GLY A 29 -8.39 16.32 5.50
C GLY A 29 -8.47 16.89 4.08
N ALA A 30 -8.26 16.09 3.05
CA ALA A 30 -8.48 16.48 1.66
C ALA A 30 -9.97 16.78 1.39
N LYS A 31 -10.87 15.98 2.01
CA LYS A 31 -12.32 16.10 1.88
C LYS A 31 -12.83 16.00 0.43
N ASP A 32 -12.11 15.30 -0.41
CA ASP A 32 -12.45 15.07 -1.82
C ASP A 32 -12.94 13.63 -2.02
N LYS A 33 -14.19 13.38 -1.66
CA LYS A 33 -14.79 12.03 -1.71
C LYS A 33 -15.22 11.60 -3.12
N GLU A 34 -15.41 12.54 -4.03
CA GLU A 34 -15.91 12.26 -5.37
C GLU A 34 -14.80 12.28 -6.43
N GLY A 35 -13.67 12.88 -6.08
CA GLY A 35 -12.53 13.05 -6.96
C GLY A 35 -12.66 14.27 -7.89
N ASN A 36 -11.55 14.95 -8.06
CA ASN A 36 -11.44 16.10 -8.96
C ASN A 36 -10.40 15.86 -10.07
N ARG A 37 -9.94 14.60 -10.21
CA ARG A 37 -8.88 14.13 -11.12
C ARG A 37 -7.49 14.68 -10.78
N LYS A 38 -7.28 15.04 -9.52
CA LYS A 38 -6.00 15.53 -9.00
C LYS A 38 -5.74 14.90 -7.64
N THR A 39 -4.61 14.26 -7.48
CA THR A 39 -4.20 13.72 -6.19
C THR A 39 -3.88 14.85 -5.21
N THR A 40 -4.29 14.74 -3.95
CA THR A 40 -3.83 15.61 -2.86
C THR A 40 -2.37 15.31 -2.53
N GLY A 41 -1.96 14.04 -2.57
CA GLY A 41 -0.59 13.62 -2.71
C GLY A 41 0.12 13.17 -1.45
N THR A 42 1.45 13.20 -1.50
CA THR A 42 2.35 12.64 -0.48
C THR A 42 3.22 13.71 0.14
N GLU A 43 3.54 13.56 1.42
CA GLU A 43 4.49 14.41 2.15
C GLU A 43 5.29 13.62 3.18
N VAL A 44 6.48 14.08 3.51
CA VAL A 44 7.33 13.43 4.52
C VAL A 44 7.75 14.43 5.56
N PHE A 45 7.50 14.12 6.83
CA PHE A 45 7.86 14.96 7.95
C PHE A 45 9.20 14.55 8.55
N VAL A 46 10.02 15.53 8.92
CA VAL A 46 11.20 15.39 9.74
C VAL A 46 11.18 16.44 10.85
N TYR A 47 11.98 16.25 11.90
CA TYR A 47 11.98 17.15 13.06
C TYR A 47 12.33 18.60 12.68
N SER A 48 13.36 18.79 11.85
CA SER A 48 13.86 20.12 11.46
C SER A 48 14.61 20.06 10.12
N PRO A 49 14.89 21.22 9.48
CA PRO A 49 15.66 21.28 8.24
C PRO A 49 17.07 20.67 8.31
N ILE A 50 17.67 20.66 9.51
CA ILE A 50 19.01 20.11 9.75
C ILE A 50 19.00 18.66 10.23
N SER A 51 17.81 18.02 10.25
CA SER A 51 17.70 16.61 10.63
C SER A 51 18.50 15.73 9.68
N LYS A 52 19.26 14.75 10.24
CA LYS A 52 19.96 13.74 9.46
C LYS A 52 19.02 12.87 8.62
N ALA A 53 17.72 12.84 8.93
CA ALA A 53 16.70 12.15 8.16
C ALA A 53 16.23 12.94 6.91
N GLN A 54 16.53 14.25 6.82
CA GLN A 54 16.03 15.14 5.76
C GLN A 54 16.43 14.68 4.34
N PRO A 55 17.66 14.20 4.06
CA PRO A 55 18.01 13.71 2.73
C PRO A 55 17.22 12.46 2.30
N TYR A 56 16.90 11.58 3.25
CA TYR A 56 16.04 10.42 3.01
C TYR A 56 14.60 10.84 2.74
N ALA A 57 14.08 11.78 3.54
CA ALA A 57 12.73 12.30 3.37
C ALA A 57 12.51 12.87 1.96
N ARG A 58 13.48 13.63 1.43
CA ARG A 58 13.42 14.17 0.06
C ARG A 58 13.38 13.06 -0.99
N LYS A 59 14.28 12.09 -0.90
CA LYS A 59 14.34 10.97 -1.85
C LYS A 59 13.06 10.11 -1.81
N ILE A 60 12.47 9.93 -0.63
CA ILE A 60 11.24 9.15 -0.46
C ILE A 60 10.05 9.88 -1.10
N VAL A 61 9.85 11.17 -0.79
CA VAL A 61 8.71 11.91 -1.37
C VAL A 61 8.83 12.03 -2.88
N ASP A 62 10.05 12.20 -3.41
CA ASP A 62 10.30 12.22 -4.85
C ASP A 62 10.01 10.84 -5.48
N ALA A 63 10.42 9.74 -4.84
CA ALA A 63 10.16 8.40 -5.34
C ALA A 63 8.67 8.04 -5.34
N ILE A 64 7.92 8.45 -4.31
CA ILE A 64 6.47 8.25 -4.23
C ILE A 64 5.76 9.08 -5.30
N SER A 65 6.19 10.31 -5.56
CA SER A 65 5.56 11.18 -6.57
C SER A 65 5.65 10.60 -7.99
N VAL A 66 6.68 9.80 -8.29
CA VAL A 66 6.80 9.09 -9.58
C VAL A 66 5.64 8.11 -9.81
N LEU A 67 4.96 7.66 -8.76
CA LEU A 67 3.76 6.82 -8.87
C LEU A 67 2.52 7.59 -9.35
N GLY A 68 2.59 8.94 -9.42
CA GLY A 68 1.49 9.81 -9.83
C GLY A 68 0.91 10.68 -8.71
N PHE A 69 1.37 10.52 -7.46
CA PHE A 69 0.94 11.36 -6.34
C PHE A 69 1.55 12.76 -6.44
N HIS A 70 0.74 13.77 -6.11
CA HIS A 70 1.25 15.14 -5.99
C HIS A 70 2.36 15.21 -4.93
N ASN A 71 3.52 15.77 -5.30
CA ASN A 71 4.65 15.94 -4.39
C ASN A 71 4.45 17.19 -3.51
N ARG A 72 4.05 16.99 -2.27
CA ARG A 72 3.87 18.09 -1.28
C ARG A 72 5.18 18.44 -0.57
N GLY A 73 6.23 17.68 -0.82
CA GLY A 73 7.59 17.93 -0.31
C GLY A 73 7.84 17.47 1.11
N VAL A 74 9.00 17.87 1.63
CA VAL A 74 9.41 17.63 3.01
C VAL A 74 8.83 18.72 3.92
N LYS A 75 8.23 18.29 5.03
CA LYS A 75 7.67 19.13 6.07
C LYS A 75 8.49 19.04 7.36
N TYR A 76 8.43 20.06 8.18
CA TYR A 76 9.16 20.13 9.44
C TYR A 76 8.18 20.22 10.61
N SER A 77 8.38 19.37 11.61
CA SER A 77 7.54 19.38 12.80
C SER A 77 8.30 18.96 14.05
N SER A 78 8.47 19.90 14.96
CA SER A 78 8.99 19.65 16.31
C SER A 78 7.91 19.19 17.30
N SER A 79 6.63 19.20 16.89
CA SER A 79 5.49 18.80 17.73
C SER A 79 5.16 17.30 17.62
N LEU A 80 5.44 16.66 16.48
CA LEU A 80 5.19 15.24 16.30
C LEU A 80 6.03 14.42 17.28
N TYR A 81 5.33 13.67 18.14
CA TYR A 81 5.96 12.97 19.27
C TYR A 81 7.03 11.97 18.81
N PHE A 82 6.75 11.21 17.77
CA PHE A 82 7.69 10.26 17.16
C PHE A 82 9.00 10.94 16.74
N LEU A 83 8.93 12.04 16.00
CA LEU A 83 10.10 12.77 15.52
C LEU A 83 10.92 13.43 16.63
N ARG A 84 10.23 13.81 17.71
CA ARG A 84 10.86 14.52 18.84
C ARG A 84 11.52 13.59 19.83
N LYS A 85 11.01 12.35 19.99
CA LYS A 85 11.38 11.46 21.10
C LYS A 85 12.20 10.25 20.70
N THR A 86 12.33 9.95 19.41
CA THR A 86 13.28 8.95 18.93
C THR A 86 14.71 9.48 19.06
N LYS A 87 15.64 8.59 19.44
CA LYS A 87 17.07 8.92 19.58
C LYS A 87 17.80 8.91 18.25
N SER A 88 17.42 7.99 17.36
CA SER A 88 17.96 7.90 16.01
C SER A 88 17.31 8.94 15.09
N PRO A 89 17.91 9.27 13.94
CA PRO A 89 17.27 10.10 12.92
C PRO A 89 15.90 9.51 12.54
N ALA A 90 14.85 10.32 12.52
CA ALA A 90 13.49 9.85 12.30
C ALA A 90 12.75 10.65 11.23
N LEU A 91 11.88 9.97 10.49
CA LEU A 91 10.94 10.56 9.56
C LEU A 91 9.55 9.90 9.65
N LEU A 92 8.53 10.64 9.25
CA LEU A 92 7.15 10.17 9.16
C LEU A 92 6.66 10.41 7.74
N ILE A 93 6.20 9.33 7.10
CA ILE A 93 5.72 9.35 5.72
C ILE A 93 4.19 9.41 5.74
N GLU A 94 3.62 10.42 5.13
CA GLU A 94 2.21 10.44 4.76
C GLU A 94 2.10 9.98 3.31
N CYS A 95 1.76 8.71 3.13
CA CYS A 95 1.79 8.06 1.82
C CYS A 95 0.85 8.72 0.82
N CYS A 96 -0.38 9.00 1.26
CA CYS A 96 -1.43 9.66 0.49
C CYS A 96 -2.58 10.06 1.42
N PHE A 97 -3.61 10.74 0.91
CA PHE A 97 -4.81 11.09 1.66
C PHE A 97 -5.89 10.01 1.51
N VAL A 98 -6.37 9.45 2.63
CA VAL A 98 -7.41 8.40 2.62
C VAL A 98 -8.81 8.92 2.30
N ASP A 99 -9.03 10.22 2.42
CA ASP A 99 -10.28 10.92 2.14
C ASP A 99 -10.25 11.73 0.82
N ASP A 100 -9.27 11.42 -0.03
CA ASP A 100 -9.16 11.85 -1.42
C ASP A 100 -9.39 10.63 -2.32
N PHE A 101 -10.41 10.73 -3.20
CA PHE A 101 -10.78 9.62 -4.09
C PHE A 101 -9.67 9.30 -5.10
N ASP A 102 -9.01 10.31 -5.64
CA ASP A 102 -7.96 10.15 -6.64
C ASP A 102 -6.68 9.53 -6.03
N ASP A 103 -6.31 9.95 -4.80
CA ASP A 103 -5.23 9.33 -4.03
C ASP A 103 -5.55 7.86 -3.71
N ALA A 104 -6.75 7.58 -3.20
CA ALA A 104 -7.16 6.24 -2.84
C ALA A 104 -7.24 5.29 -4.06
N ALA A 105 -7.71 5.79 -5.20
CA ALA A 105 -7.77 5.04 -6.46
C ALA A 105 -6.38 4.73 -7.03
N LEU A 106 -5.41 5.61 -6.80
CA LEU A 106 -4.03 5.45 -7.26
C LEU A 106 -3.21 4.53 -6.35
N TYR A 107 -3.60 4.40 -5.06
CA TYR A 107 -2.81 3.68 -4.06
C TYR A 107 -2.65 2.19 -4.40
N ASN A 108 -1.41 1.75 -4.33
CA ASN A 108 -1.03 0.33 -4.42
C ASN A 108 0.09 0.06 -3.41
N ALA A 109 -0.15 -0.86 -2.48
CA ALA A 109 0.76 -1.12 -1.36
C ALA A 109 2.17 -1.54 -1.82
N ASP A 110 2.25 -2.43 -2.82
CA ASP A 110 3.55 -2.94 -3.30
C ASP A 110 4.36 -1.83 -3.98
N LYS A 111 3.73 -1.03 -4.83
CA LYS A 111 4.39 0.12 -5.48
C LYS A 111 4.82 1.16 -4.46
N MET A 112 3.98 1.45 -3.47
CA MET A 112 4.30 2.37 -2.38
C MET A 112 5.50 1.89 -1.58
N ALA A 113 5.52 0.62 -1.17
CA ALA A 113 6.64 0.01 -0.46
C ALA A 113 7.95 0.09 -1.28
N MET A 114 7.88 -0.24 -2.58
CA MET A 114 9.04 -0.14 -3.48
C MET A 114 9.56 1.30 -3.60
N ALA A 115 8.67 2.29 -3.71
CA ALA A 115 9.06 3.69 -3.78
C ALA A 115 9.75 4.15 -2.48
N ILE A 116 9.23 3.75 -1.32
CA ILE A 116 9.84 4.04 -0.02
C ILE A 116 11.23 3.41 0.07
N VAL A 117 11.37 2.13 -0.24
CA VAL A 117 12.66 1.42 -0.23
C VAL A 117 13.67 2.08 -1.18
N LYS A 118 13.24 2.43 -2.41
CA LYS A 118 14.06 3.17 -3.37
C LYS A 118 14.56 4.50 -2.79
N GLY A 119 13.67 5.25 -2.14
CA GLY A 119 14.03 6.54 -1.50
C GLY A 119 15.05 6.38 -0.37
N ILE A 120 14.99 5.28 0.39
CA ILE A 120 15.91 4.99 1.49
C ILE A 120 17.26 4.52 0.97
N THR A 121 17.27 3.53 0.07
CA THR A 121 18.48 2.80 -0.34
C THR A 121 19.15 3.40 -1.57
N GLY A 122 18.42 4.16 -2.37
CA GLY A 122 18.85 4.60 -3.70
C GLY A 122 18.90 3.47 -4.73
N ILE A 123 18.61 2.23 -4.33
CA ILE A 123 18.65 1.07 -5.21
C ILE A 123 17.32 1.01 -5.96
N VAL A 124 17.37 1.09 -7.27
CA VAL A 124 16.27 0.69 -8.14
C VAL A 124 16.36 -0.83 -8.23
N SER A 125 15.91 -1.51 -7.19
CA SER A 125 15.67 -2.94 -7.35
C SER A 125 14.56 -3.07 -8.38
N SER A 126 14.86 -3.71 -9.50
CA SER A 126 13.90 -4.58 -10.12
C SER A 126 13.64 -5.69 -9.09
N ILE A 127 12.86 -5.34 -8.05
CA ILE A 127 12.38 -6.35 -7.13
C ILE A 127 11.36 -7.12 -7.95
N GLN A 128 11.79 -8.20 -8.56
CA GLN A 128 10.95 -9.37 -8.69
C GLN A 128 10.31 -9.53 -7.30
N PRO A 129 8.98 -9.67 -7.18
CA PRO A 129 8.36 -9.85 -5.88
C PRO A 129 9.15 -10.91 -5.12
N VAL A 130 9.65 -10.53 -3.93
CA VAL A 130 10.39 -11.48 -3.08
C VAL A 130 9.44 -12.65 -2.89
N PRO A 131 9.79 -13.86 -3.32
CA PRO A 131 8.94 -15.00 -3.09
C PRO A 131 8.85 -15.17 -1.58
N ASN A 132 7.68 -14.92 -1.02
CA ASN A 132 7.37 -15.45 0.29
C ASN A 132 7.77 -16.91 0.28
N LYS A 133 8.67 -17.30 1.20
CA LYS A 133 9.26 -18.61 1.39
C LYS A 133 8.30 -19.73 1.01
N PRO A 134 8.77 -20.75 0.32
CA PRO A 134 7.98 -21.60 -0.54
C PRO A 134 7.07 -22.53 0.24
N SER A 135 5.79 -22.52 -0.08
CA SER A 135 5.11 -23.79 -0.24
C SER A 135 5.00 -24.02 -1.75
N SER A 136 5.81 -24.94 -2.20
CA SER A 136 5.78 -25.74 -3.44
C SER A 136 4.91 -25.26 -4.61
N SER A 137 5.60 -25.08 -5.74
CA SER A 137 5.19 -25.40 -7.11
C SER A 137 4.18 -24.52 -7.83
N ASN A 138 4.63 -24.12 -9.00
CA ASN A 138 3.98 -23.74 -10.24
C ASN A 138 3.85 -22.24 -10.51
N GLU A 139 4.64 -21.80 -11.49
CA GLU A 139 4.31 -20.66 -12.35
C GLU A 139 2.85 -20.81 -12.76
N GLN A 140 1.98 -19.99 -12.21
CA GLN A 140 0.57 -20.01 -12.54
C GLN A 140 0.32 -18.92 -13.55
N ASP A 141 0.12 -19.34 -14.80
CA ASP A 141 -0.30 -18.49 -15.91
C ASP A 141 -1.49 -17.64 -15.47
N THR A 142 -1.33 -16.32 -15.53
CA THR A 142 -2.46 -15.43 -15.38
C THR A 142 -3.38 -15.60 -16.58
N TYR A 143 -4.67 -15.79 -16.33
CA TYR A 143 -5.66 -15.92 -17.39
C TYR A 143 -6.88 -15.05 -17.12
N GLN A 144 -7.68 -14.84 -18.14
CA GLN A 144 -8.88 -14.04 -18.03
C GLN A 144 -10.14 -14.92 -18.04
N VAL A 145 -11.13 -14.46 -17.28
CA VAL A 145 -12.46 -15.10 -17.26
C VAL A 145 -13.55 -14.05 -17.44
N LYS A 146 -14.53 -14.37 -18.27
CA LYS A 146 -15.77 -13.60 -18.39
C LYS A 146 -16.86 -14.25 -17.54
N LEU A 147 -17.50 -13.48 -16.66
CA LEU A 147 -18.52 -14.01 -15.77
C LEU A 147 -19.87 -14.22 -16.48
N LEU A 148 -20.45 -15.39 -16.28
CA LEU A 148 -21.78 -15.77 -16.77
C LEU A 148 -22.90 -15.34 -15.82
N THR A 149 -22.56 -15.06 -14.55
CA THR A 149 -23.47 -14.60 -13.50
C THR A 149 -22.75 -13.70 -12.51
N ASN A 150 -23.52 -13.01 -11.64
CA ASN A 150 -22.90 -12.26 -10.54
C ASN A 150 -22.35 -13.23 -9.49
N LEU A 151 -21.12 -13.01 -9.04
CA LEU A 151 -20.46 -13.87 -8.05
C LEU A 151 -20.12 -13.06 -6.78
N ASN A 152 -20.13 -13.76 -5.66
CA ASN A 152 -19.62 -13.23 -4.41
C ASN A 152 -18.10 -13.25 -4.43
N ILE A 153 -17.48 -12.19 -3.94
CA ILE A 153 -16.04 -12.14 -3.66
C ILE A 153 -15.85 -12.65 -2.22
N ARG A 154 -14.90 -13.55 -2.03
CA ARG A 154 -14.61 -14.21 -0.75
C ARG A 154 -13.18 -13.94 -0.30
N LYS A 155 -12.94 -14.02 1.01
CA LYS A 155 -11.61 -13.81 1.61
C LYS A 155 -10.61 -14.90 1.19
N SER A 156 -11.08 -16.13 1.00
CA SER A 156 -10.30 -17.30 0.58
C SER A 156 -11.21 -18.29 -0.17
N PRO A 157 -10.67 -19.32 -0.84
CA PRO A 157 -11.46 -20.43 -1.38
C PRO A 157 -12.43 -20.98 -0.32
N ASN A 158 -13.71 -21.06 -0.67
CA ASN A 158 -14.80 -21.44 0.25
C ASN A 158 -14.94 -20.58 1.52
N GLY A 159 -14.16 -19.49 1.66
CA GLY A 159 -14.16 -18.65 2.86
C GLY A 159 -15.35 -17.71 2.97
N THR A 160 -15.29 -16.81 3.94
CA THR A 160 -16.34 -15.80 4.18
C THR A 160 -16.50 -14.85 3.00
N ILE A 161 -17.73 -14.43 2.75
CA ILE A 161 -18.03 -13.43 1.72
C ILE A 161 -17.56 -12.07 2.23
N VAL A 162 -16.67 -11.42 1.46
CA VAL A 162 -16.24 -10.03 1.72
C VAL A 162 -17.08 -9.03 0.93
N GLN A 163 -17.60 -9.44 -0.24
CA GLN A 163 -18.49 -8.62 -1.05
C GLN A 163 -19.55 -9.47 -1.76
N LYS A 164 -20.79 -9.33 -1.35
CA LYS A 164 -21.93 -10.05 -1.94
C LYS A 164 -22.22 -9.52 -3.34
N GLY A 165 -22.18 -10.41 -4.35
CA GLY A 165 -22.38 -10.04 -5.76
C GLY A 165 -21.41 -9.00 -6.29
N GLY A 166 -20.21 -8.91 -5.70
CA GLY A 166 -19.21 -7.90 -6.05
C GLY A 166 -18.61 -8.07 -7.44
N ALA A 167 -18.46 -9.31 -7.89
CA ALA A 167 -18.03 -9.61 -9.26
C ALA A 167 -19.25 -9.72 -10.17
N LYS A 168 -19.29 -8.92 -11.25
CA LYS A 168 -20.48 -8.70 -12.08
C LYS A 168 -20.50 -9.56 -13.33
N LYS A 169 -21.69 -10.07 -13.68
CA LYS A 169 -21.96 -10.74 -14.94
C LYS A 169 -21.50 -9.92 -16.14
N GLY A 170 -20.91 -10.59 -17.14
CA GLY A 170 -20.45 -9.98 -18.38
C GLY A 170 -19.10 -9.29 -18.32
N ILE A 171 -18.58 -9.00 -17.11
CA ILE A 171 -17.27 -8.37 -16.91
C ILE A 171 -16.17 -9.43 -17.01
N ILE A 172 -15.03 -9.00 -17.57
CA ILE A 172 -13.80 -9.81 -17.66
C ILE A 172 -12.93 -9.51 -16.45
N TYR A 173 -12.50 -10.57 -15.78
CA TYR A 173 -11.61 -10.51 -14.64
C TYR A 173 -10.33 -11.27 -14.92
N THR A 174 -9.19 -10.72 -14.48
CA THR A 174 -7.90 -11.42 -14.54
C THR A 174 -7.70 -12.22 -13.25
N ILE A 175 -7.42 -13.49 -13.40
CA ILE A 175 -7.09 -14.43 -12.33
C ILE A 175 -5.58 -14.55 -12.26
N VAL A 176 -5.02 -14.38 -11.06
CA VAL A 176 -3.57 -14.41 -10.81
C VAL A 176 -3.13 -15.60 -9.95
N GLU A 177 -4.10 -16.37 -9.44
CA GLU A 177 -3.85 -17.56 -8.63
C GLU A 177 -5.08 -18.46 -8.66
N THR A 178 -4.90 -19.77 -8.67
CA THR A 178 -6.00 -20.75 -8.61
C THR A 178 -5.81 -21.71 -7.45
N SER A 179 -6.94 -22.09 -6.84
CA SER A 179 -7.00 -23.15 -5.83
C SER A 179 -8.27 -23.97 -6.08
N GLY A 180 -8.11 -25.11 -6.75
CA GLY A 180 -9.23 -25.91 -7.23
C GLY A 180 -10.11 -25.08 -8.20
N THR A 181 -11.40 -24.95 -7.90
CA THR A 181 -12.36 -24.15 -8.68
C THR A 181 -12.44 -22.67 -8.26
N TRP A 182 -11.45 -22.16 -7.54
CA TRP A 182 -11.38 -20.77 -7.09
C TRP A 182 -10.24 -20.03 -7.74
N GLY A 183 -10.48 -18.78 -8.12
CA GLY A 183 -9.50 -17.89 -8.70
C GLY A 183 -9.37 -16.60 -7.90
N ARG A 184 -8.13 -16.18 -7.59
CA ARG A 184 -7.85 -14.90 -6.95
C ARG A 184 -7.82 -13.80 -7.99
N LEU A 185 -8.58 -12.75 -7.74
CA LEU A 185 -8.65 -11.58 -8.59
C LEU A 185 -7.35 -10.78 -8.57
N LYS A 186 -6.88 -10.33 -9.73
CA LYS A 186 -5.71 -9.45 -9.86
C LYS A 186 -5.87 -8.14 -9.07
N SER A 187 -7.10 -7.68 -8.88
CA SER A 187 -7.42 -6.49 -8.07
C SER A 187 -7.20 -6.66 -6.56
N ASN A 188 -6.80 -7.84 -6.11
CA ASN A 188 -6.73 -8.21 -4.68
C ASN A 188 -8.05 -8.12 -3.90
N ALA A 189 -9.19 -7.89 -4.57
CA ALA A 189 -10.49 -7.84 -3.91
C ALA A 189 -10.89 -9.18 -3.22
N GLY A 190 -10.22 -10.28 -3.61
CA GLY A 190 -10.44 -11.60 -3.04
C GLY A 190 -10.58 -12.70 -4.09
N TRP A 191 -11.32 -13.75 -3.73
CA TRP A 191 -11.49 -14.96 -4.52
C TRP A 191 -12.91 -15.07 -5.08
N ILE A 192 -13.02 -15.53 -6.34
CA ILE A 192 -14.29 -15.88 -7.00
C ILE A 192 -14.25 -17.34 -7.46
N SER A 193 -15.41 -17.95 -7.64
CA SER A 193 -15.47 -19.25 -8.30
C SER A 193 -15.14 -19.10 -9.79
N VAL A 194 -14.22 -19.93 -10.29
CA VAL A 194 -13.82 -20.02 -11.71
C VAL A 194 -14.22 -21.34 -12.33
N SER A 195 -15.22 -21.99 -11.73
CA SER A 195 -15.87 -23.18 -12.34
C SER A 195 -16.55 -22.79 -13.65
N ASP A 196 -16.46 -23.67 -14.66
CA ASP A 196 -17.04 -23.48 -15.99
C ASP A 196 -18.57 -23.23 -15.97
N LYS A 197 -19.24 -23.59 -14.87
CA LYS A 197 -20.64 -23.21 -14.59
C LYS A 197 -20.85 -21.70 -14.48
N TYR A 198 -19.84 -20.95 -14.05
CA TYR A 198 -19.96 -19.54 -13.69
C TYR A 198 -19.12 -18.61 -14.55
N VAL A 199 -18.15 -19.14 -15.28
CA VAL A 199 -17.23 -18.34 -16.08
C VAL A 199 -16.92 -18.99 -17.42
N THR A 200 -16.58 -18.18 -18.41
CA THR A 200 -15.89 -18.60 -19.63
C THR A 200 -14.45 -18.15 -19.55
N LYS A 201 -13.50 -19.06 -19.69
CA LYS A 201 -12.07 -18.73 -19.80
C LYS A 201 -11.79 -18.13 -21.18
N LEU A 202 -10.94 -17.12 -21.22
CA LEU A 202 -10.55 -16.40 -22.44
C LEU A 202 -9.08 -16.66 -22.77
#